data_0d3ea4c78a52efe90ae11c2f1b0c31d4
#
_entry.id   0d3ea4c78a52efe90ae11c2f1b0c31d4
#
_cell.length_a   1.000
_cell.length_b   1.000
_cell.length_c   1.000
_cell.angle_alpha   90.00
_cell.angle_beta   90.00
_cell.angle_gamma   90.00
#
_symmetry.space_group_name_H-M   'P 1'
#
loop_
_entity.id
_entity.type
_entity.pdbx_description
1 polymer ?
#
loop_
_entity_poly.entity_id
_entity_poly.type
_entity_poly.pdbx_seq_one_letter_code
_entity_poly.pdbx_strand_id
1 'polypeptide(L)'
;MLSMVYLGGVLVLAFLALLSGKRRFALAVVAVSLLSNLVSLLIYYLAPELSDVTFAVAARELTIYIFFVLTFLLVRQLRWPVGTLIDRIYLFLLIFFLINITAGLLRNGVSAVLMGRELIFPLATYFLFRFINLNERAIHAVLRLIVGIAVFGGVAAVVEQLYVNLIDPAFWETIVISGYLAQKYGSFDQPFPLSWVNYLPGFINLPHGMRSIGVMLDPLATGHFLACSLPIAYYWIQGWKRYIFVVVIFLGVICTFSKASTLISFIVFGSQAFRIKNTWLRYSLLGIIGLCVLAVGALLLSTGDDAFTHFGSFRTGVEALLDRPLGKGVGSTGYFNYLVTGQGTVEAIDTTFSVYVYQMGWLGLMALMLLVPVPAAVLLLHLAWLRSRALFLDNCLSRLLMTALPLTLTYSILALSSAAAFTAVPVFIPMLLLGTYNSVWARQRARAEKPLPDNAGALATTGVG
;
A
#
# COMPACT_ATOMS: atom_id res chain seq x y z
N MET A 1 -15.75 17.36 -17.69
CA MET A 1 -16.94 17.80 -16.91
C MET A 1 -17.40 16.70 -15.94
N LEU A 2 -17.66 15.48 -16.39
CA LEU A 2 -18.14 14.37 -15.53
C LEU A 2 -17.15 14.00 -14.44
N SER A 3 -15.84 14.03 -14.71
CA SER A 3 -14.78 13.78 -13.72
C SER A 3 -14.74 14.83 -12.61
N MET A 4 -15.07 16.08 -12.92
CA MET A 4 -15.21 17.14 -11.91
C MET A 4 -16.47 16.94 -11.05
N VAL A 5 -17.58 16.50 -11.66
CA VAL A 5 -18.81 16.14 -10.94
C VAL A 5 -18.55 14.93 -10.04
N TYR A 6 -17.80 13.93 -10.53
CA TYR A 6 -17.37 12.79 -9.72
C TYR A 6 -16.53 13.23 -8.51
N LEU A 7 -15.49 14.04 -8.74
CA LEU A 7 -14.67 14.55 -7.64
C LEU A 7 -15.49 15.37 -6.65
N GLY A 8 -16.33 16.28 -7.15
CA GLY A 8 -17.23 17.08 -6.32
C GLY A 8 -18.18 16.19 -5.50
N GLY A 9 -18.78 15.18 -6.13
CA GLY A 9 -19.61 14.18 -5.46
C GLY A 9 -18.89 13.40 -4.38
N VAL A 10 -17.66 12.95 -4.67
CA VAL A 10 -16.80 12.26 -3.69
C VAL A 10 -16.48 13.16 -2.50
N LEU A 11 -16.15 14.42 -2.74
CA LEU A 11 -15.84 15.38 -1.67
C LEU A 11 -17.08 15.68 -0.80
N VAL A 12 -18.24 15.87 -1.42
CA VAL A 12 -19.50 16.06 -0.69
C VAL A 12 -19.87 14.85 0.13
N LEU A 13 -19.81 13.64 -0.44
CA LEU A 13 -20.08 12.40 0.26
C LEU A 13 -19.13 12.18 1.44
N ALA A 14 -17.87 12.50 1.26
CA ALA A 14 -16.91 12.35 2.34
C ALA A 14 -17.05 13.41 3.43
N PHE A 15 -17.41 14.63 3.06
CA PHE A 15 -17.75 15.67 4.03
C PHE A 15 -19.00 15.29 4.84
N LEU A 16 -20.05 14.82 4.18
CA LEU A 16 -21.25 14.29 4.84
C LEU A 16 -20.92 13.07 5.73
N ALA A 17 -20.04 12.20 5.25
CA ALA A 17 -19.57 11.05 6.04
C ALA A 17 -18.76 11.50 7.28
N LEU A 18 -17.95 12.55 7.15
CA LEU A 18 -17.20 13.14 8.26
C LEU A 18 -18.15 13.70 9.34
N LEU A 19 -19.18 14.42 8.92
CA LEU A 19 -20.23 14.92 9.82
C LEU A 19 -21.04 13.80 10.47
N SER A 20 -21.23 12.68 9.76
CA SER A 20 -22.03 11.54 10.25
C SER A 20 -21.24 10.59 11.16
N GLY A 21 -19.93 10.81 11.35
CA GLY A 21 -19.09 10.12 12.32
C GLY A 21 -17.91 9.35 11.71
N LYS A 22 -16.89 9.17 12.54
CA LYS A 22 -15.56 8.61 12.19
C LYS A 22 -15.61 7.28 11.43
N ARG A 23 -16.56 6.40 11.76
CA ARG A 23 -16.70 5.09 11.08
C ARG A 23 -17.12 5.26 9.64
N ARG A 24 -18.16 6.05 9.35
CA ARG A 24 -18.67 6.27 8.00
C ARG A 24 -17.64 7.01 7.15
N PHE A 25 -16.97 7.98 7.75
CA PHE A 25 -15.86 8.67 7.11
C PHE A 25 -14.73 7.73 6.67
N ALA A 26 -14.24 6.88 7.59
CA ALA A 26 -13.19 5.92 7.27
C ALA A 26 -13.61 4.91 6.19
N LEU A 27 -14.87 4.44 6.21
CA LEU A 27 -15.41 3.57 5.17
C LEU A 27 -15.46 4.27 3.80
N ALA A 28 -15.90 5.53 3.76
CA ALA A 28 -15.93 6.32 2.53
C ALA A 28 -14.52 6.53 1.96
N VAL A 29 -13.55 6.89 2.80
CA VAL A 29 -12.14 7.04 2.40
C VAL A 29 -11.59 5.76 1.78
N VAL A 30 -11.82 4.62 2.42
CA VAL A 30 -11.33 3.32 1.92
C VAL A 30 -12.02 2.95 0.61
N ALA A 31 -13.35 3.10 0.52
CA ALA A 31 -14.09 2.79 -0.70
C ALA A 31 -13.61 3.64 -1.88
N VAL A 32 -13.49 4.95 -1.69
CA VAL A 32 -12.98 5.84 -2.74
C VAL A 32 -11.55 5.49 -3.14
N SER A 33 -10.66 5.25 -2.17
CA SER A 33 -9.26 4.95 -2.45
C SER A 33 -9.07 3.64 -3.22
N LEU A 34 -9.90 2.64 -2.97
CA LEU A 34 -9.76 1.33 -3.59
C LEU A 34 -10.60 1.15 -4.86
N LEU A 35 -11.73 1.85 -4.98
CA LEU A 35 -12.64 1.69 -6.12
C LEU A 35 -12.53 2.80 -7.17
N SER A 36 -11.70 3.82 -6.94
CA SER A 36 -11.58 4.99 -7.85
C SER A 36 -11.23 4.60 -9.29
N ASN A 37 -10.36 3.62 -9.49
CA ASN A 37 -10.00 3.18 -10.84
C ASN A 37 -11.17 2.52 -11.55
N LEU A 38 -11.94 1.67 -10.84
CA LEU A 38 -13.13 1.03 -11.39
C LEU A 38 -14.22 2.08 -11.72
N VAL A 39 -14.40 3.07 -10.85
CA VAL A 39 -15.34 4.17 -11.11
C VAL A 39 -14.88 5.01 -12.31
N SER A 40 -13.58 5.26 -12.43
CA SER A 40 -13.01 5.98 -13.58
C SER A 40 -13.24 5.23 -14.89
N LEU A 41 -13.08 3.90 -14.90
CA LEU A 41 -13.39 3.06 -16.04
C LEU A 41 -14.87 3.14 -16.40
N LEU A 42 -15.76 3.04 -15.42
CA LEU A 42 -17.20 3.14 -15.63
C LEU A 42 -17.61 4.51 -16.21
N ILE A 43 -17.02 5.59 -15.70
CA ILE A 43 -17.25 6.97 -16.23
C ILE A 43 -16.79 7.04 -17.69
N TYR A 44 -15.64 6.46 -18.02
CA TYR A 44 -15.13 6.44 -19.38
C TYR A 44 -16.11 5.76 -20.35
N TYR A 45 -16.69 4.61 -19.96
CA TYR A 45 -17.65 3.90 -20.82
C TYR A 45 -19.01 4.57 -20.92
N LEU A 46 -19.49 5.17 -19.84
CA LEU A 46 -20.80 5.82 -19.84
C LEU A 46 -20.80 7.18 -20.54
N ALA A 47 -19.68 7.87 -20.55
CA ALA A 47 -19.57 9.22 -21.12
C ALA A 47 -18.12 9.50 -21.58
N PRO A 48 -17.64 8.85 -22.66
CA PRO A 48 -16.26 8.96 -23.12
C PRO A 48 -15.90 10.40 -23.51
N GLU A 49 -16.80 11.14 -24.14
CA GLU A 49 -16.58 12.52 -24.58
C GLU A 49 -16.45 13.53 -23.42
N LEU A 50 -16.98 13.20 -22.24
CA LEU A 50 -16.96 14.05 -21.05
C LEU A 50 -15.92 13.61 -20.01
N SER A 51 -15.26 12.46 -20.24
CA SER A 51 -14.34 11.89 -19.29
C SER A 51 -12.93 12.47 -19.46
N ASP A 52 -12.42 13.10 -18.41
CA ASP A 52 -10.99 13.32 -18.20
C ASP A 52 -10.48 12.21 -17.27
N VAL A 53 -9.99 11.14 -17.87
CA VAL A 53 -9.53 9.96 -17.14
C VAL A 53 -8.35 10.31 -16.23
N THR A 54 -7.47 11.21 -16.65
CA THR A 54 -6.32 11.66 -15.86
C THR A 54 -6.78 12.29 -14.56
N PHE A 55 -7.80 13.14 -14.64
CA PHE A 55 -8.38 13.79 -13.47
C PHE A 55 -9.10 12.80 -12.54
N ALA A 56 -9.84 11.85 -13.11
CA ALA A 56 -10.54 10.83 -12.34
C ALA A 56 -9.56 9.90 -11.59
N VAL A 57 -8.42 9.58 -12.18
CA VAL A 57 -7.35 8.81 -11.53
C VAL A 57 -6.69 9.62 -10.40
N ALA A 58 -6.47 10.92 -10.62
CA ALA A 58 -5.93 11.82 -9.59
C ALA A 58 -6.91 12.02 -8.42
N ALA A 59 -8.21 11.83 -8.63
CA ALA A 59 -9.25 12.02 -7.61
C ALA A 59 -9.00 11.18 -6.34
N ARG A 60 -8.45 9.98 -6.47
CA ARG A 60 -8.07 9.12 -5.33
C ARG A 60 -7.07 9.81 -4.40
N GLU A 61 -5.99 10.28 -4.96
CA GLU A 61 -4.91 10.88 -4.18
C GLU A 61 -5.32 12.24 -3.63
N LEU A 62 -5.97 13.05 -4.46
CA LEU A 62 -6.54 14.32 -4.07
C LEU A 62 -7.54 14.16 -2.90
N THR A 63 -8.36 13.10 -2.95
CA THR A 63 -9.27 12.75 -1.86
C THR A 63 -8.52 12.51 -0.55
N ILE A 64 -7.46 11.73 -0.56
CA ILE A 64 -6.64 11.48 0.64
C ILE A 64 -6.03 12.77 1.19
N TYR A 65 -5.49 13.65 0.31
CA TYR A 65 -4.90 14.91 0.74
C TYR A 65 -5.93 15.87 1.32
N ILE A 66 -7.08 16.01 0.64
CA ILE A 66 -8.17 16.86 1.12
C ILE A 66 -8.68 16.35 2.47
N PHE A 67 -8.86 15.04 2.61
CA PHE A 67 -9.32 14.48 3.87
C PHE A 67 -8.28 14.58 4.98
N PHE A 68 -7.02 14.45 4.66
CA PHE A 68 -5.94 14.72 5.60
C PHE A 68 -6.00 16.17 6.09
N VAL A 69 -6.10 17.13 5.19
CA VAL A 69 -6.19 18.56 5.54
C VAL A 69 -7.48 18.85 6.31
N LEU A 70 -8.64 18.37 5.86
CA LEU A 70 -9.91 18.56 6.56
C LEU A 70 -9.89 17.94 7.96
N THR A 71 -9.37 16.74 8.09
CA THR A 71 -9.24 16.09 9.40
C THR A 71 -8.30 16.89 10.30
N PHE A 72 -7.22 17.41 9.75
CA PHE A 72 -6.30 18.29 10.44
C PHE A 72 -6.96 19.59 10.91
N LEU A 73 -7.74 20.26 10.07
CA LEU A 73 -8.39 21.53 10.37
C LEU A 73 -9.59 21.37 11.34
N LEU A 74 -10.38 20.30 11.21
CA LEU A 74 -11.59 20.08 11.98
C LEU A 74 -11.32 19.46 13.36
N VAL A 75 -10.23 18.75 13.53
CA VAL A 75 -9.83 18.25 14.86
C VAL A 75 -9.14 19.37 15.63
N ARG A 76 -9.93 20.36 16.07
CA ARG A 76 -9.52 21.55 16.82
C ARG A 76 -8.73 21.27 18.13
N GLN A 77 -8.67 20.02 18.56
CA GLN A 77 -7.89 19.54 19.72
C GLN A 77 -6.63 18.82 19.29
N LEU A 78 -6.03 19.23 18.20
CA LEU A 78 -4.75 18.67 17.73
C LEU A 78 -3.61 19.01 18.68
N ARG A 79 -3.57 18.30 19.79
CA ARG A 79 -2.27 17.88 20.27
C ARG A 79 -1.73 16.96 19.19
N TRP A 80 -0.79 17.44 18.39
CA TRP A 80 -0.09 16.60 17.42
C TRP A 80 0.17 15.26 18.07
N PRO A 81 -0.24 14.14 17.46
CA PRO A 81 -0.06 12.84 18.07
C PRO A 81 1.42 12.41 17.94
N VAL A 82 2.32 13.21 18.53
CA VAL A 82 3.76 12.92 18.57
C VAL A 82 4.04 11.95 19.72
N GLY A 83 3.05 11.12 20.07
CA GLY A 83 3.13 10.23 21.21
C GLY A 83 3.99 8.99 20.96
N THR A 84 4.17 8.56 19.73
CA THR A 84 4.96 7.37 19.39
C THR A 84 6.23 7.74 18.63
N LEU A 85 7.23 6.85 18.64
CA LEU A 85 8.45 7.04 17.86
C LEU A 85 8.14 7.14 16.36
N ILE A 86 7.22 6.31 15.85
CA ILE A 86 6.82 6.32 14.44
C ILE A 86 6.16 7.65 14.06
N ASP A 87 5.31 8.22 14.94
CA ASP A 87 4.70 9.53 14.70
C ASP A 87 5.77 10.61 14.49
N ARG A 88 6.83 10.61 15.32
CA ARG A 88 7.94 11.58 15.22
C ARG A 88 8.74 11.40 13.95
N ILE A 89 9.07 10.18 13.61
CA ILE A 89 9.79 9.83 12.38
C ILE A 89 9.01 10.30 11.15
N TYR A 90 7.71 10.01 11.09
CA TYR A 90 6.89 10.36 9.94
C TYR A 90 6.61 11.86 9.83
N LEU A 91 6.53 12.56 10.95
CA LEU A 91 6.47 14.02 10.95
C LEU A 91 7.78 14.62 10.39
N PHE A 92 8.92 14.11 10.85
CA PHE A 92 10.22 14.50 10.30
C PHE A 92 10.28 14.24 8.79
N LEU A 93 9.88 13.05 8.33
CA LEU A 93 9.84 12.71 6.91
C LEU A 93 8.90 13.61 6.11
N LEU A 94 7.74 13.96 6.64
CA LEU A 94 6.79 14.87 5.98
C LEU A 94 7.45 16.25 5.74
N ILE A 95 8.06 16.82 6.77
CA ILE A 95 8.78 18.09 6.66
C ILE A 95 9.95 17.97 5.67
N PHE A 96 10.73 16.91 5.79
CA PHE A 96 11.85 16.62 4.91
C PHE A 96 11.43 16.52 3.43
N PHE A 97 10.36 15.78 3.13
CA PHE A 97 9.86 15.68 1.75
C PHE A 97 9.31 17.02 1.24
N LEU A 98 8.59 17.78 2.05
CA LEU A 98 8.11 19.10 1.63
C LEU A 98 9.27 20.04 1.25
N ILE A 99 10.35 20.05 2.02
CA ILE A 99 11.56 20.83 1.70
C ILE A 99 12.17 20.35 0.38
N ASN A 100 12.35 19.04 0.20
CA ASN A 100 12.94 18.48 -1.02
C ASN A 100 12.07 18.67 -2.27
N ILE A 101 10.73 18.59 -2.13
CA ILE A 101 9.80 18.88 -3.22
C ILE A 101 9.88 20.36 -3.61
N THR A 102 9.94 21.27 -2.64
CA THR A 102 10.08 22.71 -2.90
C THR A 102 11.41 23.01 -3.62
N ALA A 103 12.51 22.42 -3.16
CA ALA A 103 13.80 22.54 -3.84
C ALA A 103 13.78 21.89 -5.24
N GLY A 104 13.10 20.74 -5.39
CA GLY A 104 12.90 20.08 -6.65
C GLY A 104 12.04 20.89 -7.62
N LEU A 105 11.02 21.58 -7.13
CA LEU A 105 10.15 22.46 -7.95
C LEU A 105 10.97 23.58 -8.63
N LEU A 106 11.93 24.15 -7.91
CA LEU A 106 12.81 25.18 -8.45
C LEU A 106 13.77 24.64 -9.52
N ARG A 107 14.09 23.34 -9.50
CA ARG A 107 15.04 22.70 -10.44
C ARG A 107 14.36 21.98 -11.58
N ASN A 108 13.31 21.21 -11.28
CA ASN A 108 12.68 20.22 -12.16
C ASN A 108 11.21 20.58 -12.47
N GLY A 109 10.72 21.73 -12.01
CA GLY A 109 9.37 22.21 -12.33
C GLY A 109 8.26 21.26 -11.89
N VAL A 110 7.27 21.07 -12.74
CA VAL A 110 6.05 20.28 -12.47
C VAL A 110 6.34 18.81 -12.16
N SER A 111 7.42 18.24 -12.74
CA SER A 111 7.83 16.86 -12.43
C SER A 111 8.05 16.63 -10.92
N ALA A 112 8.59 17.64 -10.22
CA ALA A 112 8.82 17.55 -8.77
C ALA A 112 7.49 17.51 -7.99
N VAL A 113 6.45 18.19 -8.45
CA VAL A 113 5.10 18.13 -7.83
C VAL A 113 4.48 16.75 -8.04
N LEU A 114 4.56 16.22 -9.26
CA LEU A 114 4.01 14.90 -9.59
C LEU A 114 4.71 13.78 -8.81
N MET A 115 6.02 13.84 -8.70
CA MET A 115 6.78 12.86 -7.90
C MET A 115 6.60 13.09 -6.40
N GLY A 116 6.55 14.35 -5.97
CA GLY A 116 6.31 14.75 -4.57
C GLY A 116 4.98 14.22 -4.04
N ARG A 117 3.98 14.14 -4.90
CA ARG A 117 2.70 13.50 -4.60
C ARG A 117 2.88 12.06 -4.12
N GLU A 118 3.69 11.27 -4.79
CA GLU A 118 3.94 9.87 -4.40
C GLU A 118 4.73 9.76 -3.10
N LEU A 119 5.65 10.70 -2.84
CA LEU A 119 6.42 10.74 -1.59
C LEU A 119 5.54 11.08 -0.38
N ILE A 120 4.58 11.99 -0.53
CA ILE A 120 3.71 12.44 0.56
C ILE A 120 2.55 11.49 0.82
N PHE A 121 2.05 10.78 -0.19
CA PHE A 121 0.86 9.94 -0.09
C PHE A 121 0.93 8.90 1.05
N PRO A 122 2.03 8.15 1.24
CA PRO A 122 2.15 7.21 2.35
C PRO A 122 1.97 7.89 3.71
N LEU A 123 2.61 9.04 3.90
CA LEU A 123 2.57 9.79 5.15
C LEU A 123 1.19 10.41 5.40
N ALA A 124 0.56 10.97 4.36
CA ALA A 124 -0.80 11.49 4.44
C ALA A 124 -1.80 10.39 4.83
N THR A 125 -1.68 9.20 4.24
CA THR A 125 -2.51 8.05 4.58
C THR A 125 -2.28 7.61 6.03
N TYR A 126 -1.03 7.48 6.45
CA TYR A 126 -0.69 7.14 7.83
C TYR A 126 -1.31 8.12 8.82
N PHE A 127 -1.08 9.43 8.65
CA PHE A 127 -1.60 10.44 9.57
C PHE A 127 -3.12 10.55 9.53
N LEU A 128 -3.75 10.39 8.38
CA LEU A 128 -5.21 10.36 8.28
C LEU A 128 -5.81 9.29 9.21
N PHE A 129 -5.34 8.04 9.12
CA PHE A 129 -5.84 6.96 9.96
C PHE A 129 -5.37 7.05 11.41
N ARG A 130 -4.26 7.71 11.66
CA ARG A 130 -3.79 8.05 13.00
C ARG A 130 -4.69 9.09 13.70
N PHE A 131 -5.15 10.13 12.96
CA PHE A 131 -5.98 11.21 13.47
C PHE A 131 -7.45 10.83 13.62
N ILE A 132 -8.01 10.06 12.69
CA ILE A 132 -9.43 9.63 12.80
C ILE A 132 -9.68 8.92 14.12
N ASN A 133 -8.68 8.22 14.65
CA ASN A 133 -8.73 7.57 15.95
C ASN A 133 -9.95 6.63 16.09
N LEU A 134 -9.96 5.60 15.25
CA LEU A 134 -11.05 4.64 15.14
C LEU A 134 -11.22 3.80 16.41
N ASN A 135 -12.47 3.59 16.83
CA ASN A 135 -12.79 2.57 17.83
C ASN A 135 -12.75 1.17 17.21
N GLU A 136 -12.77 0.14 18.04
CA GLU A 136 -12.64 -1.25 17.60
C GLU A 136 -13.72 -1.67 16.60
N ARG A 137 -14.97 -1.27 16.80
CA ARG A 137 -16.08 -1.56 15.88
C ARG A 137 -15.86 -0.93 14.50
N ALA A 138 -15.32 0.29 14.47
CA ALA A 138 -15.00 0.97 13.22
C ALA A 138 -13.80 0.33 12.50
N ILE A 139 -12.77 -0.09 13.24
CA ILE A 139 -11.62 -0.84 12.70
C ILE A 139 -12.12 -2.14 12.06
N HIS A 140 -12.94 -2.92 12.75
CA HIS A 140 -13.53 -4.14 12.18
C HIS A 140 -14.33 -3.87 10.91
N ALA A 141 -15.12 -2.79 10.86
CA ALA A 141 -15.92 -2.45 9.69
C ALA A 141 -15.03 -2.08 8.49
N VAL A 142 -14.00 -1.26 8.71
CA VAL A 142 -13.03 -0.85 7.68
C VAL A 142 -12.28 -2.06 7.11
N LEU A 143 -11.77 -2.92 7.98
CA LEU A 143 -10.99 -4.08 7.55
C LEU A 143 -11.86 -5.13 6.84
N ARG A 144 -13.12 -5.30 7.24
CA ARG A 144 -14.09 -6.13 6.51
C ARG A 144 -14.42 -5.57 5.13
N LEU A 145 -14.53 -4.25 4.99
CA LEU A 145 -14.71 -3.62 3.69
C LEU A 145 -13.52 -3.92 2.76
N ILE A 146 -12.29 -3.76 3.26
CA ILE A 146 -11.08 -4.10 2.49
C ILE A 146 -11.12 -5.56 2.05
N VAL A 147 -11.45 -6.49 2.94
CA VAL A 147 -11.58 -7.92 2.60
C VAL A 147 -12.69 -8.15 1.57
N GLY A 148 -13.84 -7.48 1.70
CA GLY A 148 -14.94 -7.58 0.73
C GLY A 148 -14.50 -7.14 -0.68
N ILE A 149 -13.82 -6.01 -0.78
CA ILE A 149 -13.26 -5.52 -2.05
C ILE A 149 -12.18 -6.49 -2.58
N ALA A 150 -11.35 -7.05 -1.70
CA ALA A 150 -10.30 -8.00 -2.09
C ALA A 150 -10.88 -9.34 -2.58
N VAL A 151 -11.93 -9.86 -1.95
CA VAL A 151 -12.62 -11.07 -2.43
C VAL A 151 -13.26 -10.82 -3.79
N PHE A 152 -13.94 -9.67 -3.96
CA PHE A 152 -14.48 -9.27 -5.26
C PHE A 152 -13.37 -9.14 -6.31
N GLY A 153 -12.26 -8.47 -5.96
CA GLY A 153 -11.10 -8.33 -6.84
C GLY A 153 -10.43 -9.66 -7.17
N GLY A 154 -10.36 -10.59 -6.22
CA GLY A 154 -9.83 -11.94 -6.44
C GLY A 154 -10.70 -12.75 -7.40
N VAL A 155 -12.03 -12.72 -7.21
CA VAL A 155 -12.97 -13.36 -8.14
C VAL A 155 -12.86 -12.72 -9.52
N ALA A 156 -12.85 -11.38 -9.60
CA ALA A 156 -12.72 -10.68 -10.87
C ALA A 156 -11.42 -11.06 -11.60
N ALA A 157 -10.29 -11.12 -10.90
CA ALA A 157 -9.02 -11.52 -11.48
C ALA A 157 -9.02 -12.97 -12.02
N VAL A 158 -9.65 -13.89 -11.31
CA VAL A 158 -9.78 -15.28 -11.77
C VAL A 158 -10.70 -15.37 -12.98
N VAL A 159 -11.88 -14.73 -12.94
CA VAL A 159 -12.83 -14.72 -14.07
C VAL A 159 -12.21 -14.07 -15.30
N GLU A 160 -11.53 -12.95 -15.12
CA GLU A 160 -10.79 -12.26 -16.17
C GLU A 160 -9.75 -13.19 -16.83
N GLN A 161 -8.93 -13.86 -16.00
CA GLN A 161 -7.89 -14.77 -16.48
C GLN A 161 -8.47 -15.91 -17.31
N LEU A 162 -9.57 -16.49 -16.84
CA LEU A 162 -10.27 -17.55 -17.57
C LEU A 162 -10.89 -17.02 -18.88
N TYR A 163 -11.54 -15.86 -18.83
CA TYR A 163 -12.18 -15.27 -19.99
C TYR A 163 -11.19 -14.94 -21.10
N VAL A 164 -10.14 -14.19 -20.77
CA VAL A 164 -9.12 -13.74 -21.73
C VAL A 164 -8.34 -14.90 -22.34
N ASN A 165 -8.01 -15.93 -21.56
CA ASN A 165 -7.22 -17.04 -22.08
C ASN A 165 -8.05 -18.12 -22.80
N LEU A 166 -9.35 -18.27 -22.48
CA LEU A 166 -10.17 -19.38 -23.02
C LEU A 166 -11.24 -18.92 -24.02
N ILE A 167 -11.69 -17.67 -23.96
CA ILE A 167 -12.86 -17.22 -24.72
C ILE A 167 -12.47 -16.12 -25.71
N ASP A 168 -11.99 -14.97 -25.25
CA ASP A 168 -11.73 -13.81 -26.11
C ASP A 168 -10.52 -12.98 -25.64
N PRO A 169 -9.37 -13.23 -26.21
CA PRO A 169 -8.16 -12.44 -25.90
C PRO A 169 -8.25 -10.99 -26.37
N ALA A 170 -9.03 -10.70 -27.43
CA ALA A 170 -9.19 -9.34 -27.93
C ALA A 170 -10.07 -8.47 -27.03
N PHE A 171 -10.79 -9.05 -26.07
CA PHE A 171 -11.62 -8.32 -25.12
C PHE A 171 -10.84 -7.19 -24.42
N TRP A 172 -9.65 -7.50 -23.96
CA TRP A 172 -8.80 -6.49 -23.29
C TRP A 172 -8.23 -5.47 -24.26
N GLU A 173 -7.78 -5.88 -25.43
CA GLU A 173 -7.26 -4.97 -26.44
C GLU A 173 -8.33 -3.96 -26.85
N THR A 174 -9.55 -4.40 -27.06
CA THR A 174 -10.63 -3.55 -27.54
C THR A 174 -11.24 -2.67 -26.44
N ILE A 175 -11.46 -3.23 -25.26
CA ILE A 175 -12.24 -2.54 -24.21
C ILE A 175 -11.34 -1.71 -23.29
N VAL A 176 -10.22 -2.22 -22.86
CA VAL A 176 -9.42 -1.56 -21.82
C VAL A 176 -8.17 -0.88 -22.40
N ILE A 177 -7.47 -1.53 -23.32
CA ILE A 177 -6.16 -1.10 -23.76
C ILE A 177 -6.26 0.06 -24.75
N SER A 178 -7.01 -0.11 -25.83
CA SER A 178 -7.13 0.89 -26.89
C SER A 178 -7.92 2.14 -26.49
N GLY A 179 -8.81 2.01 -25.51
CA GLY A 179 -9.65 3.08 -25.03
C GLY A 179 -9.15 3.73 -23.73
N TYR A 180 -9.53 3.15 -22.61
CA TYR A 180 -9.32 3.73 -21.29
C TYR A 180 -7.85 3.96 -20.93
N LEU A 181 -7.00 2.96 -21.18
CA LEU A 181 -5.58 3.07 -20.81
C LEU A 181 -4.81 3.98 -21.75
N ALA A 182 -5.12 3.98 -23.05
CA ALA A 182 -4.55 4.92 -23.99
C ALA A 182 -4.87 6.37 -23.60
N GLN A 183 -6.09 6.64 -23.16
CA GLN A 183 -6.46 7.96 -22.66
C GLN A 183 -5.79 8.30 -21.31
N LYS A 184 -5.62 7.29 -20.43
CA LYS A 184 -5.00 7.49 -19.11
C LYS A 184 -3.52 7.82 -19.19
N TYR A 185 -2.79 7.21 -20.12
CA TYR A 185 -1.33 7.32 -20.24
C TYR A 185 -0.88 8.18 -21.43
N GLY A 186 -1.80 8.72 -22.20
CA GLY A 186 -1.53 9.43 -23.45
C GLY A 186 -1.43 8.48 -24.64
N SER A 187 -1.36 9.03 -25.86
CA SER A 187 -1.14 8.24 -27.07
C SER A 187 0.23 7.61 -27.00
N PHE A 188 0.28 6.32 -26.83
CA PHE A 188 1.53 5.56 -26.92
C PHE A 188 1.84 5.34 -28.41
N ASP A 189 2.86 6.00 -28.93
CA ASP A 189 3.50 5.63 -30.20
C ASP A 189 4.28 4.31 -30.07
N GLN A 190 4.31 3.71 -28.90
CA GLN A 190 4.91 2.41 -28.65
C GLN A 190 3.83 1.39 -28.27
N PRO A 191 4.01 0.13 -28.71
CA PRO A 191 3.14 -0.95 -28.28
C PRO A 191 3.12 -0.99 -26.74
N PHE A 192 1.94 -1.18 -26.21
CA PHE A 192 1.60 -1.29 -24.80
C PHE A 192 2.75 -1.80 -23.95
N PRO A 193 2.95 -1.30 -22.73
CA PRO A 193 4.07 -1.79 -21.92
C PRO A 193 3.99 -3.31 -21.86
N LEU A 194 4.94 -3.96 -22.50
CA LEU A 194 5.10 -5.42 -22.59
C LEU A 194 4.97 -6.11 -21.23
N SER A 195 5.25 -5.36 -20.15
CA SER A 195 5.06 -5.79 -18.77
C SER A 195 3.64 -6.27 -18.42
N TRP A 196 2.63 -5.93 -19.20
CA TRP A 196 1.25 -6.37 -18.97
C TRP A 196 0.88 -7.63 -19.73
N VAL A 197 1.55 -7.88 -20.85
CA VAL A 197 1.17 -8.93 -21.78
C VAL A 197 2.06 -10.18 -21.68
N ASN A 198 3.34 -10.10 -21.36
CA ASN A 198 4.29 -11.14 -21.73
C ASN A 198 5.20 -11.73 -20.63
N TYR A 199 4.84 -11.75 -19.36
CA TYR A 199 5.72 -12.39 -18.38
C TYR A 199 5.11 -13.58 -17.65
N LEU A 200 4.64 -14.54 -18.44
CA LEU A 200 4.56 -15.90 -17.94
C LEU A 200 5.96 -16.53 -18.10
N PRO A 201 6.49 -17.17 -17.04
CA PRO A 201 7.65 -18.04 -17.21
C PRO A 201 7.39 -18.99 -18.37
N GLY A 202 8.35 -19.20 -19.26
CA GLY A 202 8.17 -19.96 -20.51
C GLY A 202 7.68 -21.40 -20.38
N PHE A 203 7.53 -21.91 -19.12
CA PHE A 203 6.93 -23.20 -18.81
C PHE A 203 5.39 -23.14 -18.63
N ILE A 204 4.79 -21.94 -18.52
CA ILE A 204 3.32 -21.78 -18.44
C ILE A 204 2.87 -21.32 -19.83
N ASN A 205 2.53 -22.31 -20.64
CA ASN A 205 2.08 -22.08 -22.02
C ASN A 205 0.58 -21.75 -22.01
N LEU A 206 0.23 -20.57 -21.52
CA LEU A 206 -1.14 -20.07 -21.71
C LEU A 206 -1.25 -19.43 -23.10
N PRO A 207 -2.36 -19.65 -23.82
CA PRO A 207 -2.48 -19.26 -25.23
C PRO A 207 -2.17 -17.78 -25.52
N HIS A 208 -2.39 -16.91 -24.55
CA HIS A 208 -2.21 -15.45 -24.74
C HIS A 208 -1.32 -14.78 -23.69
N GLY A 209 -0.89 -15.50 -22.65
CA GLY A 209 0.09 -15.00 -21.67
C GLY A 209 -0.28 -13.74 -20.90
N MET A 210 -1.56 -13.34 -20.91
CA MET A 210 -2.00 -12.08 -20.30
C MET A 210 -2.13 -12.17 -18.80
N ARG A 211 -1.76 -11.09 -18.11
CA ARG A 211 -1.90 -10.93 -16.67
C ARG A 211 -3.23 -10.28 -16.34
N SER A 212 -3.92 -10.74 -15.28
CA SER A 212 -5.14 -10.08 -14.81
C SER A 212 -4.84 -8.69 -14.29
N ILE A 213 -5.55 -7.68 -14.78
CA ILE A 213 -5.45 -6.29 -14.31
C ILE A 213 -6.45 -6.01 -13.16
N GLY A 214 -7.49 -6.82 -13.05
CA GLY A 214 -8.47 -6.81 -11.98
C GLY A 214 -9.10 -5.45 -11.69
N VAL A 215 -9.59 -5.28 -10.47
CA VAL A 215 -10.32 -4.05 -10.05
C VAL A 215 -9.46 -2.79 -9.96
N MET A 216 -8.14 -2.92 -9.88
CA MET A 216 -7.23 -1.77 -9.84
C MET A 216 -6.79 -1.33 -11.23
N LEU A 217 -7.20 -2.03 -12.28
CA LEU A 217 -6.84 -1.81 -13.69
C LEU A 217 -5.32 -1.72 -13.91
N ASP A 218 -4.59 -2.51 -13.14
CA ASP A 218 -3.14 -2.66 -13.19
C ASP A 218 -2.76 -3.98 -12.51
N PRO A 219 -2.02 -4.88 -13.16
CA PRO A 219 -1.72 -6.20 -12.59
C PRO A 219 -0.87 -6.11 -11.32
N LEU A 220 0.10 -5.17 -11.27
CA LEU A 220 0.95 -4.99 -10.11
C LEU A 220 0.17 -4.41 -8.93
N ALA A 221 -0.61 -3.36 -9.17
CA ALA A 221 -1.44 -2.74 -8.14
C ALA A 221 -2.50 -3.72 -7.59
N THR A 222 -3.16 -4.48 -8.49
CA THR A 222 -4.13 -5.51 -8.09
C THR A 222 -3.47 -6.61 -7.27
N GLY A 223 -2.36 -7.14 -7.74
CA GLY A 223 -1.63 -8.19 -7.02
C GLY A 223 -1.18 -7.73 -5.63
N HIS A 224 -0.61 -6.53 -5.51
CA HIS A 224 -0.20 -5.97 -4.21
C HIS A 224 -1.39 -5.75 -3.28
N PHE A 225 -2.49 -5.18 -3.78
CA PHE A 225 -3.71 -4.99 -3.02
C PHE A 225 -4.25 -6.31 -2.46
N LEU A 226 -4.36 -7.33 -3.32
CA LEU A 226 -4.83 -8.64 -2.93
C LEU A 226 -3.88 -9.28 -1.90
N ALA A 227 -2.58 -9.28 -2.14
CA ALA A 227 -1.58 -9.83 -1.24
C ALA A 227 -1.58 -9.14 0.14
N CYS A 228 -1.68 -7.80 0.18
CA CYS A 228 -1.82 -7.03 1.42
C CYS A 228 -3.13 -7.33 2.17
N SER A 229 -4.16 -7.78 1.47
CA SER A 229 -5.44 -8.12 2.08
C SER A 229 -5.46 -9.52 2.71
N LEU A 230 -4.52 -10.41 2.37
CA LEU A 230 -4.44 -11.77 2.93
C LEU A 230 -4.34 -11.79 4.46
N PRO A 231 -3.41 -11.05 5.11
CA PRO A 231 -3.33 -11.05 6.57
C PRO A 231 -4.59 -10.43 7.20
N ILE A 232 -5.24 -9.47 6.53
CA ILE A 232 -6.51 -8.91 7.01
C ILE A 232 -7.60 -9.99 6.98
N ALA A 233 -7.77 -10.69 5.86
CA ALA A 233 -8.74 -11.78 5.75
C ALA A 233 -8.48 -12.87 6.81
N TYR A 234 -7.21 -13.21 7.04
CA TYR A 234 -6.84 -14.24 8.01
C TYR A 234 -7.14 -13.86 9.47
N TYR A 235 -6.81 -12.63 9.88
CA TYR A 235 -6.94 -12.21 11.29
C TYR A 235 -8.29 -11.62 11.67
N TRP A 236 -9.05 -11.06 10.69
CA TRP A 236 -10.26 -10.28 10.95
C TRP A 236 -11.55 -10.96 10.50
N ILE A 237 -11.47 -12.04 9.72
CA ILE A 237 -12.61 -12.89 9.41
C ILE A 237 -12.60 -14.11 10.32
N GLN A 238 -13.77 -14.53 10.77
CA GLN A 238 -13.92 -15.66 11.70
C GLN A 238 -14.50 -16.89 10.99
N GLY A 239 -14.25 -18.06 11.59
CA GLY A 239 -14.79 -19.31 11.13
C GLY A 239 -14.23 -19.78 9.78
N TRP A 240 -14.97 -20.68 9.11
CA TRP A 240 -14.57 -21.29 7.84
C TRP A 240 -14.50 -20.29 6.67
N LYS A 241 -15.28 -19.20 6.72
CA LYS A 241 -15.25 -18.11 5.73
C LYS A 241 -13.85 -17.50 5.58
N ARG A 242 -13.05 -17.50 6.63
CA ARG A 242 -11.66 -17.06 6.62
C ARG A 242 -10.86 -17.79 5.54
N TYR A 243 -10.93 -19.09 5.53
CA TYR A 243 -10.14 -19.92 4.62
C TYR A 243 -10.59 -19.76 3.17
N ILE A 244 -11.90 -19.69 2.92
CA ILE A 244 -12.43 -19.40 1.58
C ILE A 244 -11.95 -18.06 1.08
N PHE A 245 -12.07 -17.00 1.88
CA PHE A 245 -11.63 -15.66 1.46
C PHE A 245 -10.14 -15.62 1.19
N VAL A 246 -9.32 -16.24 2.05
CA VAL A 246 -7.88 -16.35 1.83
C VAL A 246 -7.56 -17.08 0.53
N VAL A 247 -8.24 -18.21 0.24
CA VAL A 247 -8.02 -18.97 -0.99
C VAL A 247 -8.42 -18.15 -2.22
N VAL A 248 -9.59 -17.51 -2.21
CA VAL A 248 -10.06 -16.69 -3.33
C VAL A 248 -9.12 -15.52 -3.60
N ILE A 249 -8.70 -14.80 -2.55
CA ILE A 249 -7.75 -13.69 -2.67
C ILE A 249 -6.40 -14.20 -3.20
N PHE A 250 -5.91 -15.33 -2.70
CA PHE A 250 -4.62 -15.90 -3.12
C PHE A 250 -4.66 -16.37 -4.58
N LEU A 251 -5.73 -17.00 -5.02
CA LEU A 251 -5.93 -17.32 -6.43
C LEU A 251 -5.91 -16.07 -7.31
N GLY A 252 -6.57 -15.00 -6.87
CA GLY A 252 -6.50 -13.70 -7.54
C GLY A 252 -5.07 -13.17 -7.63
N VAL A 253 -4.24 -13.29 -6.56
CA VAL A 253 -2.81 -12.91 -6.61
C VAL A 253 -2.08 -13.71 -7.69
N ILE A 254 -2.29 -15.03 -7.74
CA ILE A 254 -1.66 -15.89 -8.76
C ILE A 254 -2.04 -15.41 -10.16
N CYS A 255 -3.32 -15.13 -10.41
CA CYS A 255 -3.81 -14.67 -11.72
C CYS A 255 -3.21 -13.33 -12.18
N THR A 256 -2.71 -12.50 -11.27
CA THR A 256 -1.99 -11.28 -11.66
C THR A 256 -0.56 -11.54 -12.14
N PHE A 257 -0.02 -12.72 -11.93
CA PHE A 257 1.38 -13.10 -12.21
C PHE A 257 2.40 -12.07 -11.70
N SER A 258 2.06 -11.37 -10.63
CA SER A 258 2.94 -10.41 -9.98
C SER A 258 3.92 -11.14 -9.05
N LYS A 259 5.18 -11.17 -9.44
CA LYS A 259 6.28 -11.80 -8.68
C LYS A 259 6.36 -11.20 -7.25
N ALA A 260 6.32 -9.87 -7.15
CA ALA A 260 6.34 -9.15 -5.88
C ALA A 260 5.14 -9.52 -4.99
N SER A 261 3.93 -9.58 -5.56
CA SER A 261 2.71 -9.92 -4.81
C SER A 261 2.70 -11.36 -4.33
N THR A 262 3.25 -12.27 -5.12
CA THR A 262 3.47 -13.66 -4.72
C THR A 262 4.44 -13.76 -3.56
N LEU A 263 5.56 -13.00 -3.60
CA LEU A 263 6.52 -12.92 -2.49
C LEU A 263 5.86 -12.36 -1.22
N ILE A 264 5.07 -11.28 -1.32
CA ILE A 264 4.27 -10.76 -0.19
C ILE A 264 3.44 -11.88 0.42
N SER A 265 2.72 -12.63 -0.41
CA SER A 265 1.83 -13.70 0.04
C SER A 265 2.60 -14.79 0.80
N PHE A 266 3.76 -15.21 0.30
CA PHE A 266 4.60 -16.19 0.99
C PHE A 266 5.14 -15.65 2.32
N ILE A 267 5.58 -14.41 2.40
CA ILE A 267 6.04 -13.81 3.67
C ILE A 267 4.88 -13.70 4.66
N VAL A 268 3.69 -13.32 4.19
CA VAL A 268 2.47 -13.28 5.01
C VAL A 268 2.13 -14.66 5.55
N PHE A 269 2.12 -15.70 4.71
CA PHE A 269 1.88 -17.07 5.16
C PHE A 269 2.99 -17.57 6.09
N GLY A 270 4.26 -17.25 5.79
CA GLY A 270 5.39 -17.56 6.65
C GLY A 270 5.28 -16.96 8.04
N SER A 271 4.75 -15.74 8.13
CA SER A 271 4.53 -15.10 9.42
C SER A 271 3.53 -15.88 10.31
N GLN A 272 2.64 -16.69 9.72
CA GLN A 272 1.71 -17.54 10.48
C GLN A 272 2.42 -18.71 11.15
N ALA A 273 3.55 -19.15 10.61
CA ALA A 273 4.37 -20.21 11.23
C ALA A 273 4.81 -19.85 12.66
N PHE A 274 4.99 -18.55 12.94
CA PHE A 274 5.33 -18.11 14.29
C PHE A 274 4.23 -18.36 15.34
N ARG A 275 3.00 -18.67 14.91
CA ARG A 275 1.90 -19.05 15.82
C ARG A 275 1.87 -20.53 16.17
N ILE A 276 2.55 -21.35 15.39
CA ILE A 276 2.56 -22.79 15.57
C ILE A 276 3.37 -23.13 16.81
N LYS A 277 2.72 -23.74 17.80
CA LYS A 277 3.36 -24.15 19.04
C LYS A 277 4.36 -25.32 18.83
N ASN A 278 4.02 -26.23 17.91
CA ASN A 278 4.91 -27.33 17.56
C ASN A 278 6.13 -26.81 16.80
N THR A 279 7.29 -26.90 17.44
CA THR A 279 8.56 -26.37 16.93
C THR A 279 8.97 -27.02 15.61
N TRP A 280 8.77 -28.35 15.49
CA TRP A 280 9.10 -29.09 14.27
C TRP A 280 8.24 -28.64 13.09
N LEU A 281 6.93 -28.60 13.26
CA LEU A 281 5.99 -28.13 12.23
C LEU A 281 6.27 -26.68 11.83
N ARG A 282 6.63 -25.82 12.79
CA ARG A 282 7.00 -24.44 12.53
C ARG A 282 8.23 -24.33 11.64
N TYR A 283 9.32 -25.06 11.96
CA TYR A 283 10.54 -25.01 11.16
C TYR A 283 10.36 -25.68 9.80
N SER A 284 9.59 -26.77 9.70
CA SER A 284 9.25 -27.39 8.42
C SER A 284 8.50 -26.41 7.50
N LEU A 285 7.50 -25.70 8.03
CA LEU A 285 6.74 -24.70 7.25
C LEU A 285 7.62 -23.52 6.83
N LEU A 286 8.47 -23.02 7.73
CA LEU A 286 9.42 -21.95 7.39
C LEU A 286 10.45 -22.43 6.35
N GLY A 287 10.91 -23.68 6.44
CA GLY A 287 11.79 -24.30 5.45
C GLY A 287 11.12 -24.40 4.06
N ILE A 288 9.88 -24.89 4.01
CA ILE A 288 9.11 -24.95 2.76
C ILE A 288 8.94 -23.56 2.15
N ILE A 289 8.56 -22.55 2.96
CA ILE A 289 8.40 -21.18 2.49
C ILE A 289 9.73 -20.62 2.01
N GLY A 290 10.82 -20.86 2.74
CA GLY A 290 12.17 -20.47 2.33
C GLY A 290 12.56 -21.10 0.99
N LEU A 291 12.29 -22.40 0.80
CA LEU A 291 12.50 -23.09 -0.48
C LEU A 291 11.64 -22.50 -1.61
N CYS A 292 10.36 -22.19 -1.35
CA CYS A 292 9.51 -21.52 -2.33
C CYS A 292 10.03 -20.14 -2.71
N VAL A 293 10.50 -19.36 -1.73
CA VAL A 293 11.10 -18.03 -1.97
C VAL A 293 12.38 -18.16 -2.79
N LEU A 294 13.25 -19.13 -2.46
CA LEU A 294 14.47 -19.42 -3.21
C LEU A 294 14.16 -19.92 -4.63
N ALA A 295 13.18 -20.81 -4.78
CA ALA A 295 12.75 -21.29 -6.09
C ALA A 295 12.19 -20.17 -6.97
N VAL A 296 11.34 -19.29 -6.40
CA VAL A 296 10.86 -18.10 -7.10
C VAL A 296 12.02 -17.16 -7.43
N GLY A 297 12.94 -16.95 -6.51
CA GLY A 297 14.16 -16.15 -6.75
C GLY A 297 15.03 -16.73 -7.86
N ALA A 298 15.31 -18.05 -7.85
CA ALA A 298 16.08 -18.73 -8.87
C ALA A 298 15.37 -18.67 -10.25
N LEU A 299 14.04 -18.83 -10.27
CA LEU A 299 13.24 -18.68 -11.46
C LEU A 299 13.31 -17.27 -12.03
N LEU A 300 13.29 -16.26 -11.15
CA LEU A 300 13.47 -14.85 -11.51
C LEU A 300 14.83 -14.58 -12.16
N LEU A 301 15.87 -15.23 -11.64
CA LEU A 301 17.22 -15.13 -12.17
C LEU A 301 17.38 -15.87 -13.50
N SER A 302 16.64 -16.97 -13.72
CA SER A 302 16.72 -17.77 -14.94
C SER A 302 15.99 -17.16 -16.15
N THR A 303 15.00 -16.30 -15.92
CA THR A 303 14.23 -15.64 -16.99
C THR A 303 14.94 -14.40 -17.61
N GLY A 304 16.22 -14.22 -17.31
CA GLY A 304 17.20 -13.42 -18.04
C GLY A 304 16.98 -11.89 -18.00
N ASP A 305 15.96 -11.38 -18.66
CA ASP A 305 15.88 -9.94 -18.95
C ASP A 305 15.32 -9.09 -17.82
N ASP A 306 14.33 -9.58 -17.05
CA ASP A 306 13.70 -8.78 -15.98
C ASP A 306 14.52 -8.68 -14.69
N ALA A 307 15.22 -9.77 -14.34
CA ALA A 307 16.09 -9.76 -13.17
C ALA A 307 17.28 -8.82 -13.38
N PHE A 308 17.77 -8.74 -14.61
CA PHE A 308 18.84 -7.81 -14.98
C PHE A 308 18.38 -6.36 -14.95
N THR A 309 17.14 -6.04 -15.32
CA THR A 309 16.60 -4.67 -15.23
C THR A 309 16.47 -4.20 -13.78
N HIS A 310 15.93 -5.01 -12.87
CA HIS A 310 15.83 -4.65 -11.45
C HIS A 310 17.20 -4.59 -10.77
N PHE A 311 18.09 -5.53 -11.08
CA PHE A 311 19.46 -5.52 -10.57
C PHE A 311 20.28 -4.36 -11.19
N GLY A 312 20.12 -4.11 -12.48
CA GLY A 312 20.69 -2.95 -13.18
C GLY A 312 20.22 -1.64 -12.53
N SER A 313 18.91 -1.51 -12.28
CA SER A 313 18.35 -0.35 -11.58
C SER A 313 18.94 -0.18 -10.18
N PHE A 314 19.07 -1.25 -9.40
CA PHE A 314 19.71 -1.19 -8.07
C PHE A 314 21.17 -0.75 -8.17
N ARG A 315 21.93 -1.31 -9.11
CA ARG A 315 23.33 -0.93 -9.38
C ARG A 315 23.42 0.55 -9.77
N THR A 316 22.58 1.03 -10.70
CA THR A 316 22.49 2.45 -11.07
C THR A 316 22.21 3.34 -9.85
N GLY A 317 21.35 2.89 -8.91
CA GLY A 317 21.10 3.58 -7.66
C GLY A 317 22.36 3.69 -6.78
N VAL A 318 23.11 2.59 -6.65
CA VAL A 318 24.38 2.57 -5.87
C VAL A 318 25.42 3.46 -6.52
N GLU A 319 25.61 3.39 -7.83
CA GLU A 319 26.53 4.27 -8.59
C GLU A 319 26.13 5.74 -8.43
N ALA A 320 24.84 6.06 -8.57
CA ALA A 320 24.33 7.42 -8.35
C ALA A 320 24.59 7.95 -6.92
N LEU A 321 24.54 7.06 -5.92
CA LEU A 321 24.81 7.41 -4.52
C LEU A 321 26.28 7.82 -4.31
N LEU A 322 27.20 7.16 -5.00
CA LEU A 322 28.63 7.45 -4.93
C LEU A 322 29.00 8.70 -5.73
N ASP A 323 28.44 8.85 -6.92
CA ASP A 323 28.77 9.95 -7.84
C ASP A 323 28.07 11.26 -7.43
N ARG A 324 26.90 11.19 -6.84
CA ARG A 324 26.03 12.33 -6.51
C ARG A 324 25.41 12.19 -5.12
N PRO A 325 26.18 12.38 -4.06
CA PRO A 325 25.75 12.12 -2.67
C PRO A 325 24.52 12.93 -2.23
N LEU A 326 24.22 14.07 -2.86
CA LEU A 326 23.02 14.89 -2.60
C LEU A 326 21.86 14.62 -3.58
N GLY A 327 22.04 13.75 -4.57
CA GLY A 327 21.05 13.44 -5.61
C GLY A 327 20.88 14.57 -6.64
N LYS A 328 19.98 14.32 -7.61
CA LYS A 328 19.64 15.27 -8.70
C LYS A 328 18.45 16.20 -8.38
N GLY A 329 17.79 16.01 -7.26
CA GLY A 329 16.56 16.71 -6.87
C GLY A 329 15.29 15.90 -7.19
N VAL A 330 14.24 16.12 -6.41
CA VAL A 330 12.94 15.48 -6.61
C VAL A 330 12.38 15.84 -7.99
N GLY A 331 11.81 14.86 -8.70
CA GLY A 331 11.30 15.01 -10.05
C GLY A 331 12.34 14.89 -11.16
N SER A 332 13.60 14.57 -10.85
CA SER A 332 14.67 14.38 -11.86
C SER A 332 14.61 13.02 -12.56
N THR A 333 13.75 12.10 -12.12
CA THR A 333 13.65 10.73 -12.65
C THR A 333 12.22 10.27 -12.78
N GLY A 334 12.05 9.15 -13.46
CA GLY A 334 10.80 8.43 -13.59
C GLY A 334 9.96 8.87 -14.77
N TYR A 335 8.87 8.15 -14.97
CA TYR A 335 7.92 8.33 -16.04
C TYR A 335 7.39 9.78 -16.16
N PHE A 336 7.18 10.44 -15.01
CA PHE A 336 6.69 11.81 -15.00
C PHE A 336 7.69 12.83 -15.57
N ASN A 337 8.99 12.61 -15.41
CA ASN A 337 10.00 13.47 -16.04
C ASN A 337 9.95 13.33 -17.56
N TYR A 338 9.84 12.10 -18.05
CA TYR A 338 9.68 11.83 -19.48
C TYR A 338 8.42 12.48 -20.06
N LEU A 339 7.28 12.36 -19.37
CA LEU A 339 6.02 12.97 -19.81
C LEU A 339 6.08 14.49 -19.89
N VAL A 340 6.82 15.13 -18.98
CA VAL A 340 6.87 16.62 -18.90
C VAL A 340 7.93 17.19 -19.81
N THR A 341 9.08 16.53 -19.95
CA THR A 341 10.24 17.10 -20.64
C THR A 341 10.40 16.58 -22.08
N GLY A 342 9.77 15.46 -22.43
CA GLY A 342 10.04 14.74 -23.68
C GLY A 342 11.51 14.30 -23.83
N GLN A 343 12.35 14.65 -22.87
CA GLN A 343 13.77 14.36 -22.82
C GLN A 343 14.05 13.50 -21.58
N GLY A 344 14.56 12.37 -21.80
CA GLY A 344 15.09 11.55 -20.73
C GLY A 344 15.38 10.18 -21.31
N THR A 345 16.61 9.74 -21.21
CA THR A 345 16.82 8.31 -21.09
C THR A 345 15.91 7.89 -19.97
N VAL A 346 14.88 7.10 -20.29
CA VAL A 346 14.20 6.25 -19.33
C VAL A 346 15.27 5.23 -18.94
N GLU A 347 16.33 5.74 -18.26
CA GLU A 347 17.18 4.84 -17.51
C GLU A 347 16.19 4.14 -16.61
N ALA A 348 16.08 2.85 -16.78
CA ALA A 348 15.11 1.99 -16.10
C ALA A 348 15.37 2.03 -14.59
N ILE A 349 14.96 3.11 -13.95
CA ILE A 349 15.00 3.27 -12.49
C ILE A 349 13.72 2.63 -11.97
N ASP A 350 13.77 1.33 -11.80
CA ASP A 350 12.60 0.49 -11.56
C ASP A 350 12.51 0.00 -10.10
N THR A 351 13.40 0.47 -9.23
CA THR A 351 13.34 0.17 -7.79
C THR A 351 13.09 1.43 -6.97
N THR A 352 12.33 1.30 -5.88
CA THR A 352 12.10 2.43 -4.96
C THR A 352 13.40 2.95 -4.37
N PHE A 353 14.33 2.06 -4.03
CA PHE A 353 15.66 2.41 -3.57
C PHE A 353 16.35 3.36 -4.57
N SER A 354 16.41 2.97 -5.84
CA SER A 354 17.09 3.76 -6.87
C SER A 354 16.41 5.11 -7.11
N VAL A 355 15.08 5.14 -7.09
CA VAL A 355 14.31 6.40 -7.19
C VAL A 355 14.65 7.37 -6.06
N TYR A 356 14.66 6.90 -4.82
CA TYR A 356 14.95 7.74 -3.66
C TYR A 356 16.41 8.23 -3.67
N VAL A 357 17.34 7.33 -3.94
CA VAL A 357 18.77 7.62 -3.93
C VAL A 357 19.14 8.55 -5.09
N TYR A 358 18.66 8.31 -6.28
CA TYR A 358 18.97 9.14 -7.45
C TYR A 358 18.44 10.57 -7.27
N GLN A 359 17.28 10.72 -6.66
CA GLN A 359 16.68 12.04 -6.44
C GLN A 359 17.27 12.77 -5.24
N MET A 360 17.55 12.10 -4.14
CA MET A 360 17.89 12.72 -2.86
C MET A 360 19.21 12.22 -2.26
N GLY A 361 19.97 11.38 -2.95
CA GLY A 361 21.26 10.86 -2.51
C GLY A 361 21.17 10.08 -1.18
N TRP A 362 22.17 10.29 -0.30
CA TRP A 362 22.19 9.68 1.03
C TRP A 362 20.98 10.05 1.89
N LEU A 363 20.46 11.25 1.73
CA LEU A 363 19.24 11.68 2.41
C LEU A 363 18.01 10.89 1.94
N GLY A 364 17.99 10.49 0.66
CA GLY A 364 16.96 9.61 0.11
C GLY A 364 17.03 8.20 0.70
N LEU A 365 18.25 7.64 0.83
CA LEU A 365 18.45 6.36 1.51
C LEU A 365 17.99 6.44 2.97
N MET A 366 18.38 7.47 3.71
CA MET A 366 17.93 7.69 5.08
C MET A 366 16.39 7.77 5.15
N ALA A 367 15.77 8.55 4.27
CA ALA A 367 14.32 8.68 4.23
C ALA A 367 13.61 7.33 3.96
N LEU A 368 14.14 6.52 3.05
CA LEU A 368 13.60 5.19 2.77
C LEU A 368 13.73 4.26 3.97
N MET A 369 14.88 4.27 4.68
CA MET A 369 15.08 3.48 5.89
C MET A 369 14.10 3.89 7.00
N LEU A 370 13.86 5.18 7.17
CA LEU A 370 12.92 5.72 8.15
C LEU A 370 11.45 5.45 7.78
N LEU A 371 11.14 5.34 6.49
CA LEU A 371 9.77 5.15 6.02
C LEU A 371 9.23 3.73 6.30
N VAL A 372 10.04 2.71 6.14
CA VAL A 372 9.58 1.30 6.25
C VAL A 372 10.44 0.43 7.16
N PRO A 373 11.75 0.25 6.98
CA PRO A 373 12.56 -0.63 7.84
C PRO A 373 12.51 -0.26 9.32
N VAL A 374 12.61 1.02 9.66
CA VAL A 374 12.58 1.45 11.07
C VAL A 374 11.19 1.21 11.71
N PRO A 375 10.04 1.56 11.10
CA PRO A 375 8.74 1.13 11.59
C PRO A 375 8.60 -0.38 11.75
N ALA A 376 9.12 -1.19 10.83
CA ALA A 376 9.11 -2.65 10.96
C ALA A 376 9.89 -3.11 12.18
N ALA A 377 11.08 -2.55 12.44
CA ALA A 377 11.87 -2.84 13.63
C ALA A 377 11.13 -2.44 14.93
N VAL A 378 10.46 -1.28 14.93
CA VAL A 378 9.64 -0.85 16.08
C VAL A 378 8.48 -1.82 16.33
N LEU A 379 7.81 -2.29 15.28
CA LEU A 379 6.74 -3.29 15.43
C LEU A 379 7.27 -4.64 15.96
N LEU A 380 8.47 -5.06 15.56
CA LEU A 380 9.13 -6.25 16.11
C LEU A 380 9.44 -6.10 17.59
N LEU A 381 9.94 -4.93 18.01
CA LEU A 381 10.18 -4.64 19.43
C LEU A 381 8.86 -4.64 20.23
N HIS A 382 7.79 -4.09 19.68
CA HIS A 382 6.46 -4.13 20.31
C HIS A 382 5.95 -5.59 20.42
N LEU A 383 6.18 -6.43 19.41
CA LEU A 383 5.82 -7.84 19.46
C LEU A 383 6.59 -8.57 20.56
N ALA A 384 7.91 -8.35 20.65
CA ALA A 384 8.74 -8.94 21.70
C ALA A 384 8.28 -8.48 23.09
N TRP A 385 7.99 -7.19 23.26
CA TRP A 385 7.50 -6.63 24.52
C TRP A 385 6.13 -7.20 24.92
N LEU A 386 5.16 -7.32 23.99
CA LEU A 386 3.85 -7.91 24.28
C LEU A 386 3.97 -9.38 24.69
N ARG A 387 4.86 -10.12 24.06
CA ARG A 387 5.13 -11.53 24.40
C ARG A 387 5.77 -11.69 25.77
N SER A 388 6.76 -10.87 26.12
CA SER A 388 7.44 -10.95 27.42
C SER A 388 6.52 -10.69 28.61
N ARG A 389 5.45 -9.92 28.40
CA ARG A 389 4.46 -9.58 29.44
C ARG A 389 3.23 -10.49 29.46
N ALA A 390 3.22 -11.57 28.70
CA ALA A 390 2.03 -12.42 28.50
C ALA A 390 0.77 -11.64 28.08
N LEU A 391 0.93 -10.41 27.57
CA LEU A 391 -0.15 -9.55 27.09
C LEU A 391 -0.57 -9.85 25.63
N PHE A 392 0.02 -10.93 25.07
CA PHE A 392 -0.31 -11.39 23.73
C PHE A 392 -1.67 -12.12 23.74
N LEU A 393 -2.70 -11.38 24.15
CA LEU A 393 -4.08 -11.84 24.13
C LEU A 393 -4.68 -11.59 22.72
N ASP A 394 -5.75 -12.31 22.41
CA ASP A 394 -6.48 -12.16 21.15
C ASP A 394 -7.32 -10.87 21.12
N ASN A 395 -6.66 -9.73 21.34
CA ASN A 395 -7.23 -8.39 21.35
C ASN A 395 -6.99 -7.64 20.02
N CYS A 396 -7.66 -6.53 19.84
CA CYS A 396 -7.59 -5.68 18.65
C CYS A 396 -6.15 -5.23 18.34
N LEU A 397 -5.36 -4.88 19.36
CA LEU A 397 -3.98 -4.43 19.17
C LEU A 397 -3.08 -5.54 18.63
N SER A 398 -3.16 -6.73 19.20
CA SER A 398 -2.37 -7.88 18.76
C SER A 398 -2.73 -8.31 17.33
N ARG A 399 -4.03 -8.29 16.98
CA ARG A 399 -4.47 -8.56 15.61
C ARG A 399 -3.95 -7.52 14.64
N LEU A 400 -4.00 -6.22 14.98
CA LEU A 400 -3.43 -5.15 14.15
C LEU A 400 -1.91 -5.32 13.98
N LEU A 401 -1.20 -5.63 15.07
CA LEU A 401 0.24 -5.86 15.02
C LEU A 401 0.59 -7.03 14.09
N MET A 402 -0.10 -8.16 14.25
CA MET A 402 0.11 -9.36 13.41
C MET A 402 -0.31 -9.17 11.95
N THR A 403 -1.13 -8.15 11.67
CA THR A 403 -1.50 -7.77 10.31
C THR A 403 -0.50 -6.78 9.72
N ALA A 404 -0.10 -5.76 10.47
CA ALA A 404 0.78 -4.69 9.98
C ALA A 404 2.25 -5.12 9.87
N LEU A 405 2.76 -5.92 10.82
CA LEU A 405 4.17 -6.32 10.87
C LEU A 405 4.65 -7.08 9.63
N PRO A 406 3.99 -8.17 9.17
CA PRO A 406 4.45 -8.88 7.99
C PRO A 406 4.40 -7.98 6.73
N LEU A 407 3.45 -7.08 6.63
CA LEU A 407 3.38 -6.15 5.51
C LEU A 407 4.52 -5.13 5.55
N THR A 408 4.79 -4.51 6.70
CA THR A 408 5.92 -3.57 6.83
C THR A 408 7.28 -4.24 6.57
N LEU A 409 7.48 -5.48 7.04
CA LEU A 409 8.68 -6.26 6.72
C LEU A 409 8.80 -6.52 5.22
N THR A 410 7.71 -6.94 4.59
CA THR A 410 7.71 -7.21 3.15
C THR A 410 8.00 -5.95 2.34
N TYR A 411 7.41 -4.83 2.71
CA TYR A 411 7.66 -3.55 2.04
C TYR A 411 9.10 -3.07 2.20
N SER A 412 9.77 -3.42 3.30
CA SER A 412 11.21 -3.16 3.48
C SER A 412 12.04 -3.91 2.42
N ILE A 413 11.63 -5.13 2.06
CA ILE A 413 12.28 -5.92 1.01
C ILE A 413 11.92 -5.39 -0.38
N LEU A 414 10.64 -5.09 -0.61
CA LEU A 414 10.15 -4.61 -1.90
C LEU A 414 10.73 -3.26 -2.29
N ALA A 415 11.11 -2.42 -1.31
CA ALA A 415 11.80 -1.17 -1.57
C ALA A 415 13.08 -1.35 -2.39
N LEU A 416 13.73 -2.52 -2.28
CA LEU A 416 14.94 -2.85 -3.03
C LEU A 416 14.66 -3.43 -4.43
N SER A 417 13.44 -3.92 -4.67
CA SER A 417 13.13 -4.72 -5.85
C SER A 417 12.01 -4.16 -6.74
N SER A 418 11.22 -3.18 -6.27
CA SER A 418 10.08 -2.68 -7.04
C SER A 418 9.73 -1.24 -6.70
N ALA A 419 9.66 -0.37 -7.69
CA ALA A 419 9.13 0.99 -7.55
C ALA A 419 7.60 0.97 -7.41
N ALA A 420 6.93 0.04 -8.06
CA ALA A 420 5.47 -0.07 -8.02
C ALA A 420 4.91 -0.33 -6.62
N ALA A 421 5.70 -0.91 -5.69
CA ALA A 421 5.28 -1.17 -4.32
C ALA A 421 4.91 0.11 -3.54
N PHE A 422 5.48 1.25 -3.90
CA PHE A 422 5.28 2.52 -3.22
C PHE A 422 4.32 3.47 -3.97
N THR A 423 3.70 3.01 -5.03
CA THR A 423 2.59 3.76 -5.66
C THR A 423 1.36 3.76 -4.76
N ALA A 424 0.44 4.67 -5.02
CA ALA A 424 -0.66 4.98 -4.11
C ALA A 424 -1.51 3.78 -3.67
N VAL A 425 -1.88 2.86 -4.58
CA VAL A 425 -2.72 1.71 -4.22
C VAL A 425 -1.98 0.69 -3.36
N PRO A 426 -0.81 0.19 -3.76
CA PRO A 426 -0.05 -0.77 -2.97
C PRO A 426 0.27 -0.29 -1.55
N VAL A 427 0.72 0.94 -1.40
CA VAL A 427 1.17 1.47 -0.09
C VAL A 427 0.03 1.87 0.84
N PHE A 428 -1.19 2.07 0.30
CA PHE A 428 -2.36 2.52 1.07
C PHE A 428 -2.67 1.61 2.26
N ILE A 429 -2.75 0.28 2.05
CA ILE A 429 -3.12 -0.66 3.11
C ILE A 429 -2.06 -0.73 4.23
N PRO A 430 -0.76 -0.89 3.96
CA PRO A 430 0.25 -0.87 5.00
C PRO A 430 0.22 0.41 5.85
N MET A 431 0.07 1.58 5.22
CA MET A 431 0.04 2.86 5.93
C MET A 431 -1.25 3.07 6.74
N LEU A 432 -2.40 2.65 6.22
CA LEU A 432 -3.66 2.59 6.96
C LEU A 432 -3.52 1.74 8.23
N LEU A 433 -2.98 0.53 8.08
CA LEU A 433 -2.80 -0.40 9.20
C LEU A 433 -1.83 0.15 10.24
N LEU A 434 -0.72 0.72 9.81
CA LEU A 434 0.30 1.29 10.70
C LEU A 434 -0.23 2.50 11.45
N GLY A 435 -0.96 3.41 10.78
CA GLY A 435 -1.61 4.56 11.40
C GLY A 435 -2.68 4.13 12.42
N THR A 436 -3.51 3.16 12.06
CA THR A 436 -4.52 2.58 12.95
C THR A 436 -3.89 1.88 14.16
N TYR A 437 -2.84 1.06 13.93
CA TYR A 437 -2.09 0.41 14.99
C TYR A 437 -1.54 1.41 16.01
N ASN A 438 -0.83 2.43 15.53
CA ASN A 438 -0.28 3.45 16.41
C ASN A 438 -1.33 4.26 17.16
N SER A 439 -2.52 4.45 16.56
CA SER A 439 -3.66 5.07 17.24
C SER A 439 -4.12 4.23 18.43
N VAL A 440 -4.24 2.91 18.25
CA VAL A 440 -4.66 1.99 19.34
C VAL A 440 -3.58 1.86 20.41
N TRP A 441 -2.31 1.72 19.99
CA TRP A 441 -1.17 1.63 20.89
C TRP A 441 -1.05 2.84 21.82
N ALA A 442 -1.10 4.06 21.27
CA ALA A 442 -1.01 5.28 22.04
C ALA A 442 -2.15 5.42 23.08
N ARG A 443 -3.38 4.99 22.73
CA ARG A 443 -4.51 4.97 23.68
C ARG A 443 -4.32 3.99 24.82
N GLN A 444 -3.81 2.80 24.53
CA GLN A 444 -3.57 1.80 25.58
C GLN A 444 -2.47 2.26 26.54
N ARG A 445 -1.40 2.85 25.99
CA ARG A 445 -0.34 3.41 26.80
C ARG A 445 -0.84 4.55 27.71
N ALA A 446 -1.61 5.49 27.17
CA ALA A 446 -2.19 6.58 27.97
C ALA A 446 -3.16 6.12 29.06
N ARG A 447 -3.80 4.96 28.88
CA ARG A 447 -4.65 4.35 29.93
C ARG A 447 -3.79 3.69 31.03
N ALA A 448 -2.68 3.05 30.64
CA ALA A 448 -1.78 2.40 31.60
C ALA A 448 -0.99 3.40 32.46
N GLU A 449 -0.78 4.62 31.97
CA GLU A 449 -0.07 5.69 32.66
C GLU A 449 -0.98 6.53 33.61
N LYS A 450 -2.32 6.34 33.55
CA LYS A 450 -3.23 6.99 34.51
C LYS A 450 -3.14 6.25 35.84
N PRO A 451 -2.82 6.94 36.96
CA PRO A 451 -2.87 6.34 38.27
C PRO A 451 -4.27 5.80 38.51
N LEU A 452 -4.35 4.62 39.14
CA LEU A 452 -5.61 4.09 39.64
C LEU A 452 -6.23 5.15 40.55
N PRO A 453 -7.53 5.47 40.41
CA PRO A 453 -8.17 6.38 41.37
C PRO A 453 -7.94 5.85 42.78
N ASP A 454 -7.47 6.70 43.68
CA ASP A 454 -7.23 6.42 45.10
C ASP A 454 -8.54 6.03 45.81
N ASN A 455 -9.10 4.88 45.44
CA ASN A 455 -10.23 4.29 46.21
C ASN A 455 -9.78 3.61 47.51
N ALA A 456 -8.52 3.81 47.91
CA ALA A 456 -8.02 3.29 49.19
C ALA A 456 -8.59 4.07 50.42
N GLY A 457 -9.19 5.25 50.18
CA GLY A 457 -9.77 6.05 51.29
C GLY A 457 -11.20 5.74 51.67
N ALA A 458 -11.95 4.99 50.86
CA ALA A 458 -13.40 4.80 51.11
C ALA A 458 -13.76 3.55 51.94
N LEU A 459 -12.83 2.68 52.26
CA LEU A 459 -13.06 1.45 53.04
C LEU A 459 -12.64 1.55 54.52
N ALA A 460 -12.09 2.70 54.94
CA ALA A 460 -11.59 2.87 56.30
C ALA A 460 -12.61 3.54 57.31
N THR A 461 -13.81 3.90 56.88
CA THR A 461 -14.77 4.64 57.77
C THR A 461 -16.10 3.94 58.04
N THR A 462 -16.25 2.63 57.75
CA THR A 462 -17.44 1.86 58.17
C THR A 462 -17.06 0.72 59.11
N GLY A 463 -16.49 1.08 60.23
CA GLY A 463 -16.26 0.14 61.32
C GLY A 463 -16.10 0.87 62.62
N VAL A 464 -17.17 0.97 63.35
CA VAL A 464 -17.39 1.20 64.78
C VAL A 464 -18.59 2.13 65.00
N GLY A 465 -19.66 1.52 65.43
CA GLY A 465 -20.85 2.16 65.91
C GLY A 465 -21.89 1.11 66.28
#